data_2c2c9a2536eaba150952ba0a2375d904
#
_entry.id   2c2c9a2536eaba150952ba0a2375d904
#
_cell.length_a   1.000
_cell.length_b   1.000
_cell.length_c   1.000
_cell.angle_alpha   90.00
_cell.angle_beta   90.00
_cell.angle_gamma   90.00
#
_symmetry.space_group_name_H-M   'P 1'
#
loop_
_entity.id
_entity.type
_entity.pdbx_description
1 polymer ?
#
loop_
_entity_poly.entity_id
_entity_poly.type
_entity_poly.pdbx_seq_one_letter_code
_entity_poly.pdbx_strand_id
1 'polypeptide(L)' 'MARRITKDLKVLNKGNVVKILVIWGYNEETAKQKVEAGYDLAVKAMPNDDAKGIANYVAFF' A
#
# COMPACT_ATOMS: atom_id res chain seq x y z
N MET A 1 -10.64 -18.54 2.29
CA MET A 1 -11.34 -17.53 1.50
C MET A 1 -10.34 -16.53 0.93
N ALA A 2 -10.41 -16.28 -0.35
CA ALA A 2 -9.49 -15.34 -0.98
C ALA A 2 -9.81 -13.89 -0.58
N ARG A 3 -8.78 -13.16 -0.19
CA ARG A 3 -8.92 -11.74 0.09
C ARG A 3 -8.83 -10.96 -1.22
N ARG A 4 -9.67 -9.97 -1.36
CA ARG A 4 -9.68 -9.13 -2.55
C ARG A 4 -9.39 -7.68 -2.18
N ILE A 5 -8.75 -6.98 -3.09
CA ILE A 5 -8.62 -5.54 -2.98
C ILE A 5 -9.93 -4.94 -3.46
N THR A 6 -10.72 -4.45 -2.52
CA THR A 6 -12.01 -3.87 -2.80
C THR A 6 -11.88 -2.43 -3.28
N LYS A 7 -12.98 -1.86 -3.75
CA LYS A 7 -13.04 -0.45 -4.13
C LYS A 7 -12.61 0.45 -2.98
N ASP A 8 -13.05 0.13 -1.76
CA ASP A 8 -12.72 0.92 -0.57
C ASP A 8 -11.23 0.90 -0.27
N LEU A 9 -10.58 -0.25 -0.49
CA LEU A 9 -9.14 -0.37 -0.28
C LEU A 9 -8.31 0.38 -1.32
N LYS A 10 -8.88 0.68 -2.48
CA LYS A 10 -8.18 1.44 -3.51
C LYS A 10 -8.14 2.93 -3.23
N VAL A 11 -8.94 3.42 -2.31
CA VAL A 11 -8.85 4.82 -1.87
C VAL A 11 -7.49 5.05 -1.25
N LEU A 12 -6.78 6.05 -1.72
CA LEU A 12 -5.38 6.27 -1.33
C LEU A 12 -5.28 6.85 0.08
N ASN A 13 -4.80 6.04 1.00
CA ASN A 13 -4.36 6.47 2.32
C ASN A 13 -3.39 5.43 2.89
N LYS A 14 -2.63 5.82 3.90
CA LYS A 14 -1.62 4.93 4.49
C LYS A 14 -2.22 3.63 5.02
N GLY A 15 -3.37 3.71 5.67
CA GLY A 15 -4.04 2.53 6.21
C GLY A 15 -4.39 1.53 5.14
N ASN A 16 -4.91 1.99 4.00
CA ASN A 16 -5.26 1.11 2.90
C ASN A 16 -4.01 0.50 2.24
N VAL A 17 -2.95 1.26 2.11
CA VAL A 17 -1.69 0.73 1.57
C VAL A 17 -1.15 -0.38 2.46
N VAL A 18 -1.18 -0.20 3.78
CA VAL A 18 -0.79 -1.25 4.73
C VAL A 18 -1.65 -2.50 4.55
N LYS A 19 -2.97 -2.34 4.46
CA LYS A 19 -3.89 -3.47 4.27
C LYS A 19 -3.60 -4.23 2.99
N ILE A 20 -3.34 -3.53 1.90
CA ILE A 20 -3.00 -4.17 0.62
C ILE A 20 -1.72 -4.97 0.74
N LEU A 21 -0.69 -4.43 1.37
CA LEU A 21 0.55 -5.15 1.58
C LEU A 21 0.34 -6.42 2.40
N VAL A 22 -0.50 -6.36 3.43
CA VAL A 22 -0.84 -7.54 4.23
C VAL A 22 -1.56 -8.60 3.38
N ILE A 23 -2.49 -8.17 2.52
CA ILE A 23 -3.16 -9.07 1.58
C ILE A 23 -2.15 -9.78 0.68
N TRP A 24 -1.10 -9.09 0.27
CA TRP A 24 -0.04 -9.65 -0.58
C TRP A 24 0.95 -10.54 0.17
N GLY A 25 0.76 -10.71 1.48
CA GLY A 25 1.58 -11.63 2.27
C GLY A 25 2.62 -10.97 3.17
N TYR A 26 2.68 -9.66 3.21
CA TYR A 26 3.58 -8.97 4.14
C TYR A 26 3.02 -9.02 5.55
N ASN A 27 3.91 -9.10 6.53
CA ASN A 27 3.57 -8.94 7.93
C ASN A 27 3.10 -7.51 8.17
N GLU A 28 2.12 -7.31 9.05
CA GLU A 28 1.53 -5.99 9.30
C GLU A 28 2.59 -4.96 9.72
N GLU A 29 3.48 -5.35 10.61
CA GLU A 29 4.53 -4.45 11.09
C GLU A 29 5.50 -4.08 9.97
N THR A 30 5.89 -5.05 9.16
CA THR A 30 6.72 -4.82 7.98
C THR A 30 6.01 -3.90 6.99
N ALA A 31 4.72 -4.13 6.76
CA ALA A 31 3.92 -3.29 5.87
C ALA A 31 3.89 -1.85 6.37
N LYS A 32 3.69 -1.64 7.66
CA LYS A 32 3.72 -0.31 8.26
C LYS A 32 5.07 0.38 8.08
N GLN A 33 6.15 -0.35 8.29
CA GLN A 33 7.51 0.18 8.11
C GLN A 33 7.76 0.61 6.67
N LYS A 34 7.34 -0.21 5.70
CA LYS A 34 7.49 0.13 4.29
C LYS A 34 6.69 1.38 3.92
N VAL A 35 5.47 1.48 4.42
CA VAL A 35 4.62 2.64 4.16
C VAL A 35 5.24 3.89 4.77
N GLU A 36 5.70 3.83 6.01
CA GLU A 36 6.33 4.99 6.65
C GLU A 36 7.61 5.42 5.92
N ALA A 37 8.37 4.47 5.39
CA ALA A 37 9.61 4.78 4.69
C ALA A 37 9.36 5.33 3.27
N GLY A 38 8.34 4.85 2.57
CA GLY A 38 8.19 5.11 1.14
C GLY A 38 6.91 5.79 0.68
N TYR A 39 5.94 6.01 1.56
CA TYR A 39 4.63 6.51 1.15
C TYR A 39 4.73 7.88 0.46
N ASP A 40 5.43 8.82 1.07
CA ASP A 40 5.54 10.18 0.53
C ASP A 40 6.27 10.17 -0.81
N LEU A 41 7.32 9.38 -0.93
CA LEU A 41 8.05 9.22 -2.19
C LEU A 41 7.19 8.58 -3.26
N ALA A 42 6.41 7.58 -2.89
CA ALA A 42 5.52 6.88 -3.83
C ALA A 42 4.43 7.82 -4.36
N VAL A 43 3.80 8.58 -3.48
CA VAL A 43 2.77 9.55 -3.87
C VAL A 43 3.35 10.63 -4.76
N LYS A 44 4.57 11.07 -4.48
CA LYS A 44 5.27 12.07 -5.28
C LYS A 44 5.59 11.54 -6.69
N ALA A 45 6.01 10.29 -6.76
CA ALA A 45 6.35 9.64 -8.03
C ALA A 45 5.12 9.31 -8.87
N MET A 46 4.01 8.98 -8.22
CA MET A 46 2.78 8.53 -8.88
C MET A 46 1.56 9.23 -8.28
N PRO A 47 1.43 10.55 -8.47
CA PRO A 47 0.39 11.34 -7.78
C PRO A 47 -1.04 10.99 -8.20
N ASN A 48 -1.22 10.34 -9.34
CA ASN A 48 -2.54 9.96 -9.85
C ASN A 48 -2.85 8.48 -9.66
N ASP A 49 -2.01 7.76 -8.93
CA ASP A 49 -2.21 6.34 -8.72
C ASP A 49 -3.08 6.09 -7.49
N ASP A 50 -3.67 4.89 -7.44
CA ASP A 50 -4.49 4.49 -6.29
C ASP A 50 -3.64 3.78 -5.23
N ALA A 51 -4.28 3.34 -4.14
CA ALA A 51 -3.58 2.68 -3.04
C ALA A 51 -2.85 1.41 -3.50
N LYS A 52 -3.39 0.71 -4.48
CA LYS A 52 -2.75 -0.50 -5.02
C LYS A 52 -1.42 -0.16 -5.70
N GLY A 53 -1.40 0.87 -6.53
CA GLY A 53 -0.18 1.32 -7.19
C GLY A 53 0.87 1.80 -6.20
N ILE A 54 0.44 2.57 -5.20
CA ILE A 54 1.33 3.05 -4.16
C ILE A 54 1.88 1.87 -3.33
N ALA A 55 1.04 0.88 -3.01
CA ALA A 55 1.49 -0.32 -2.31
C ALA A 55 2.57 -1.06 -3.10
N ASN A 56 2.38 -1.18 -4.42
CA ASN A 56 3.37 -1.81 -5.28
C ASN A 56 4.71 -1.07 -5.23
N TYR A 57 4.68 0.25 -5.20
CA TYR A 57 5.89 1.07 -5.10
C TYR A 57 6.59 0.87 -3.75
N VAL A 58 5.84 1.01 -2.65
CA VAL A 58 6.46 0.91 -1.31
C VAL A 58 6.91 -0.50 -0.97
N ALA A 59 6.39 -1.52 -1.65
CA ALA A 59 6.83 -2.90 -1.45
C ALA A 59 8.32 -3.08 -1.72
N PHE A 60 8.92 -2.20 -2.51
CA PHE A 60 10.36 -2.25 -2.81
C PHE A 60 11.22 -1.53 -1.76
N PHE A 61 10.61 -0.95 -0.77
CA PHE A 61 11.33 -0.34 0.35
C PHE A 61 11.55 -1.40 1.46
#